data_de291adeb21cea4666c51006be5d88af
#
_entry.id   de291adeb21cea4666c51006be5d88af
#
_cell.length_a   1.000
_cell.length_b   1.000
_cell.length_c   1.000
_cell.angle_alpha   90.00
_cell.angle_beta   90.00
_cell.angle_gamma   90.00
#
_symmetry.space_group_name_H-M   'P 1'
#
loop_
_entity.id
_entity.type
_entity.pdbx_description
1 polymer ?
#
loop_
_entity_poly.entity_id
_entity_poly.type
_entity_poly.pdbx_seq_one_letter_code
_entity_poly.pdbx_strand_id
1 'polypeptide(L)'
;MDKIDILAAVVSLDDGESRPSPHRLLAEKNICEEDWRPHFGSWDRVMVAAGLRPAPIVRRLERQAGQHFIDQTGVDEVDAEVKSLTGLYAGGSAKRHQWILVASDVHDVKVDPFWLHTFLETVRLTAGTVDTIVLNGDIWDGHEYSRHASSPAEWQLGRRVKFVHNFLNEIRQLNPSAQIVFVEGNHEHWILRYFNEKAPQLMPLFADLHGFSSVADLLGIHRYGITYCSQASLRTPTLSKTRRDINQSNSWVFKDTVRFTHYRPSDRDITQPGVNGHEHSFQYHGPFYRSDIGRFNWMQIGCGCRALESWTEGQKWDRGFGLVEWDEDDREQRVRMHMVPVSDRALVAGMPFRRDPERDIALYMRLGGFTERELDDCYRHAHAI
;
A
#
# COMPACT_ATOMS: atom_id res chain seq x y z
N MET A 1 -11.81 35.84 -4.66
CA MET A 1 -12.72 35.00 -3.85
C MET A 1 -11.93 34.36 -2.71
N ASP A 2 -12.50 34.22 -1.52
CA ASP A 2 -11.75 33.58 -0.44
C ASP A 2 -11.85 32.03 -0.48
N LYS A 3 -11.01 31.36 0.34
CA LYS A 3 -10.99 29.89 0.38
C LYS A 3 -12.30 29.29 0.83
N ILE A 4 -12.99 29.95 1.74
CA ILE A 4 -14.24 29.44 2.37
C ILE A 4 -15.36 29.46 1.34
N ASP A 5 -15.48 30.54 0.56
CA ASP A 5 -16.49 30.67 -0.49
C ASP A 5 -16.31 29.60 -1.57
N ILE A 6 -15.06 29.33 -1.96
CA ILE A 6 -14.75 28.30 -2.95
C ILE A 6 -15.13 26.92 -2.42
N LEU A 7 -14.76 26.59 -1.18
CA LEU A 7 -15.08 25.30 -0.57
C LEU A 7 -16.59 25.12 -0.40
N ALA A 8 -17.33 26.14 0.02
CA ALA A 8 -18.78 26.10 0.13
C ALA A 8 -19.45 25.84 -1.23
N ALA A 9 -18.96 26.49 -2.28
CA ALA A 9 -19.43 26.27 -3.65
C ALA A 9 -19.18 24.82 -4.11
N VAL A 10 -18.00 24.28 -3.83
CA VAL A 10 -17.65 22.91 -4.19
C VAL A 10 -18.50 21.88 -3.45
N VAL A 11 -18.69 22.05 -2.15
CA VAL A 11 -19.59 21.18 -1.35
C VAL A 11 -21.02 21.22 -1.87
N SER A 12 -21.49 22.39 -2.29
CA SER A 12 -22.86 22.53 -2.83
C SER A 12 -23.07 21.87 -4.21
N LEU A 13 -22.00 21.47 -4.89
CA LEU A 13 -22.05 20.71 -6.14
C LEU A 13 -22.07 19.19 -5.93
N ASP A 14 -21.84 18.72 -4.74
CA ASP A 14 -21.91 17.29 -4.41
C ASP A 14 -23.34 16.91 -4.12
N ASP A 15 -24.00 16.28 -5.11
CA ASP A 15 -25.39 15.81 -5.02
C ASP A 15 -25.48 14.30 -4.71
N GLY A 16 -24.34 13.65 -4.42
CA GLY A 16 -24.25 12.21 -4.16
C GLY A 16 -24.27 11.34 -5.43
N GLU A 17 -24.77 11.86 -6.56
CA GLU A 17 -24.82 11.14 -7.83
C GLU A 17 -23.70 11.57 -8.78
N SER A 18 -23.41 12.85 -8.80
CA SER A 18 -22.36 13.42 -9.65
C SER A 18 -21.34 14.21 -8.83
N ARG A 19 -20.05 13.95 -9.10
CA ARG A 19 -18.96 14.62 -8.36
C ARG A 19 -18.75 16.06 -8.82
N PRO A 20 -18.40 16.96 -7.89
CA PRO A 20 -17.86 18.28 -8.25
C PRO A 20 -16.68 18.16 -9.20
N SER A 21 -16.59 19.05 -10.15
CA SER A 21 -15.47 19.16 -11.09
C SER A 21 -15.19 20.63 -11.39
N PRO A 22 -13.98 21.01 -11.87
CA PRO A 22 -13.67 22.38 -12.29
C PRO A 22 -14.66 22.91 -13.33
N HIS A 23 -15.10 22.04 -14.26
CA HIS A 23 -16.07 22.40 -15.28
C HIS A 23 -17.46 22.71 -14.69
N ARG A 24 -17.93 21.90 -13.73
CA ARG A 24 -19.20 22.17 -13.05
C ARG A 24 -19.11 23.41 -12.17
N LEU A 25 -17.97 23.63 -11.50
CA LEU A 25 -17.75 24.81 -10.69
C LEU A 25 -17.82 26.09 -11.52
N LEU A 26 -17.23 26.07 -12.70
CA LEU A 26 -17.35 27.18 -13.65
C LEU A 26 -18.79 27.34 -14.17
N ALA A 27 -19.41 26.25 -14.62
CA ALA A 27 -20.72 26.30 -15.27
C ALA A 27 -21.86 26.67 -14.32
N GLU A 28 -21.83 26.18 -13.07
CA GLU A 28 -22.93 26.30 -12.12
C GLU A 28 -22.69 27.43 -11.08
N LYS A 29 -21.42 27.77 -10.80
CA LYS A 29 -21.04 28.76 -9.77
C LYS A 29 -20.25 29.94 -10.32
N ASN A 30 -19.90 29.93 -11.59
CA ASN A 30 -19.08 30.94 -12.27
C ASN A 30 -17.72 31.16 -11.55
N ILE A 31 -17.13 30.10 -11.02
CA ILE A 31 -15.83 30.09 -10.35
C ILE A 31 -14.84 29.39 -11.30
N CYS A 32 -13.86 30.15 -11.79
CA CYS A 32 -12.87 29.65 -12.75
C CYS A 32 -11.62 29.12 -12.05
N GLU A 33 -10.71 28.57 -12.83
CA GLU A 33 -9.48 27.99 -12.31
C GLU A 33 -8.58 29.04 -11.64
N GLU A 34 -8.57 30.25 -12.18
CA GLU A 34 -7.82 31.39 -11.63
C GLU A 34 -8.30 31.80 -10.23
N ASP A 35 -9.55 31.48 -9.87
CA ASP A 35 -10.09 31.76 -8.54
C ASP A 35 -9.61 30.79 -7.47
N TRP A 36 -9.54 29.49 -7.78
CA TRP A 36 -9.23 28.45 -6.79
C TRP A 36 -7.78 27.96 -6.83
N ARG A 37 -7.13 27.97 -8.00
CA ARG A 37 -5.75 27.46 -8.16
C ARG A 37 -4.72 28.19 -7.26
N PRO A 38 -4.74 29.51 -7.10
CA PRO A 38 -3.80 30.21 -6.20
C PRO A 38 -3.93 29.77 -4.74
N HIS A 39 -5.11 29.32 -4.32
CA HIS A 39 -5.39 28.94 -2.95
C HIS A 39 -5.06 27.48 -2.63
N PHE A 40 -5.24 26.60 -3.60
CA PHE A 40 -5.20 25.15 -3.40
C PHE A 40 -4.16 24.46 -4.30
N GLY A 41 -3.74 25.06 -5.39
CA GLY A 41 -2.74 24.53 -6.32
C GLY A 41 -3.29 23.46 -7.28
N SER A 42 -4.15 22.54 -6.82
CA SER A 42 -4.77 21.53 -7.65
C SER A 42 -6.22 21.26 -7.26
N TRP A 43 -7.00 20.70 -8.19
CA TRP A 43 -8.40 20.35 -7.93
C TRP A 43 -8.57 19.30 -6.83
N ASP A 44 -7.68 18.32 -6.77
CA ASP A 44 -7.73 17.28 -5.74
C ASP A 44 -7.57 17.86 -4.33
N ARG A 45 -6.75 18.91 -4.17
CA ARG A 45 -6.63 19.63 -2.90
C ARG A 45 -7.89 20.42 -2.55
N VAL A 46 -8.57 20.96 -3.54
CA VAL A 46 -9.89 21.58 -3.34
C VAL A 46 -10.85 20.54 -2.80
N MET A 47 -10.92 19.34 -3.44
CA MET A 47 -11.81 18.26 -3.02
C MET A 47 -11.50 17.78 -1.60
N VAL A 48 -10.22 17.57 -1.27
CA VAL A 48 -9.81 17.18 0.09
C VAL A 48 -10.16 18.25 1.12
N ALA A 49 -9.88 19.52 0.82
CA ALA A 49 -10.19 20.63 1.71
C ALA A 49 -11.71 20.83 1.91
N ALA A 50 -12.51 20.46 0.92
CA ALA A 50 -13.97 20.43 0.99
C ALA A 50 -14.53 19.19 1.74
N GLY A 51 -13.66 18.28 2.22
CA GLY A 51 -14.07 17.03 2.85
C GLY A 51 -14.60 15.98 1.89
N LEU A 52 -14.40 16.17 0.58
CA LEU A 52 -14.86 15.31 -0.49
C LEU A 52 -13.74 14.40 -0.97
N ARG A 53 -14.09 13.20 -1.44
CA ARG A 53 -13.09 12.27 -2.01
C ARG A 53 -12.65 12.77 -3.39
N PRO A 54 -11.35 12.95 -3.66
CA PRO A 54 -10.86 13.27 -4.99
C PRO A 54 -11.16 12.13 -5.97
N ALA A 55 -11.20 12.43 -7.27
CA ALA A 55 -11.37 11.39 -8.28
C ALA A 55 -10.19 10.41 -8.23
N PRO A 56 -10.42 9.08 -8.28
CA PRO A 56 -9.34 8.12 -8.31
C PRO A 56 -8.37 8.44 -9.47
N ILE A 57 -7.08 8.54 -9.16
CA ILE A 57 -6.03 8.81 -10.16
C ILE A 57 -6.11 7.79 -11.31
N VAL A 58 -6.43 6.52 -10.99
CA VAL A 58 -6.63 5.45 -11.97
C VAL A 58 -7.72 5.78 -13.00
N ARG A 59 -8.89 6.31 -12.58
CA ARG A 59 -9.96 6.70 -13.53
C ARG A 59 -9.58 7.86 -14.43
N ARG A 60 -8.74 8.76 -13.93
CA ARG A 60 -8.20 9.86 -14.72
C ARG A 60 -7.23 9.35 -15.78
N LEU A 61 -6.36 8.42 -15.43
CA LEU A 61 -5.41 7.76 -16.34
C LEU A 61 -6.10 6.85 -17.36
N GLU A 62 -7.13 6.10 -16.95
CA GLU A 62 -7.94 5.30 -17.87
C GLU A 62 -8.66 6.17 -18.94
N ARG A 63 -9.14 7.36 -18.56
CA ARG A 63 -9.72 8.31 -19.53
C ARG A 63 -8.67 8.90 -20.47
N GLN A 64 -7.46 9.17 -19.98
CA GLN A 64 -6.35 9.68 -20.79
C GLN A 64 -5.75 8.57 -21.66
N ALA A 65 -5.58 7.36 -21.16
CA ALA A 65 -5.12 6.20 -21.93
C ALA A 65 -6.14 5.73 -22.96
N GLY A 66 -7.45 5.92 -22.73
CA GLY A 66 -8.51 5.62 -23.71
C GLY A 66 -8.54 6.58 -24.89
N GLN A 67 -7.89 7.75 -24.81
CA GLN A 67 -7.84 8.73 -25.91
C GLN A 67 -6.53 8.76 -26.67
N HIS A 68 -5.40 8.37 -26.09
CA HIS A 68 -4.12 8.26 -26.80
C HIS A 68 -3.24 7.18 -26.18
N PHE A 69 -3.05 6.10 -26.90
CA PHE A 69 -1.93 5.21 -26.70
C PHE A 69 -0.67 6.02 -27.04
N ILE A 70 0.11 6.35 -26.00
CA ILE A 70 1.42 6.97 -26.07
C ILE A 70 1.39 8.42 -26.58
N ASP A 71 1.05 9.35 -25.70
CA ASP A 71 1.66 10.67 -25.73
C ASP A 71 2.59 10.77 -24.50
N GLN A 72 3.88 10.82 -24.74
CA GLN A 72 4.90 10.94 -23.67
C GLN A 72 4.69 12.20 -22.82
N THR A 73 4.03 13.22 -23.34
CA THR A 73 3.68 14.45 -22.63
C THR A 73 2.66 14.19 -21.52
N GLY A 74 1.70 13.27 -21.71
CA GLY A 74 0.71 12.91 -20.70
C GLY A 74 1.32 12.17 -19.50
N VAL A 75 2.38 11.39 -19.70
CA VAL A 75 3.12 10.71 -18.63
C VAL A 75 3.94 11.71 -17.82
N ASP A 76 4.58 12.65 -18.49
CA ASP A 76 5.40 13.68 -17.84
C ASP A 76 4.54 14.66 -17.02
N GLU A 77 3.33 15.03 -17.47
CA GLU A 77 2.39 15.84 -16.71
C GLU A 77 1.84 15.12 -15.48
N VAL A 78 1.49 13.84 -15.61
CA VAL A 78 1.05 13.01 -14.48
C VAL A 78 2.19 12.81 -13.48
N ASP A 79 3.40 12.56 -13.94
CA ASP A 79 4.58 12.45 -13.10
C ASP A 79 4.91 13.77 -12.39
N ALA A 80 4.73 14.91 -13.05
CA ALA A 80 4.91 16.22 -12.44
C ALA A 80 3.85 16.52 -11.37
N GLU A 81 2.59 16.11 -11.60
CA GLU A 81 1.51 16.26 -10.62
C GLU A 81 1.67 15.30 -9.43
N VAL A 82 2.06 14.05 -9.68
CA VAL A 82 2.42 13.08 -8.63
C VAL A 82 3.65 13.57 -7.84
N LYS A 83 4.68 14.10 -8.50
CA LYS A 83 5.83 14.71 -7.84
C LYS A 83 5.45 15.96 -7.03
N SER A 84 4.49 16.75 -7.49
CA SER A 84 3.95 17.89 -6.73
C SER A 84 3.18 17.43 -5.49
N LEU A 85 2.41 16.35 -5.59
CA LEU A 85 1.75 15.71 -4.45
C LEU A 85 2.78 15.06 -3.50
N THR A 86 3.78 14.36 -4.04
CA THR A 86 4.86 13.75 -3.24
C THR A 86 5.76 14.77 -2.56
N GLY A 87 5.96 15.94 -3.16
CA GLY A 87 6.67 17.07 -2.53
C GLY A 87 6.00 17.56 -1.24
N LEU A 88 4.68 17.36 -1.09
CA LEU A 88 3.96 17.63 0.16
C LEU A 88 4.23 16.59 1.25
N TYR A 89 4.56 15.36 0.85
CA TYR A 89 4.78 14.23 1.74
C TYR A 89 6.26 13.96 2.04
N ALA A 90 7.18 14.57 1.27
CA ALA A 90 8.62 14.42 1.46
C ALA A 90 9.18 15.16 2.69
N GLY A 91 8.37 16.02 3.31
CA GLY A 91 8.69 16.59 4.61
C GLY A 91 8.33 15.57 5.69
N GLY A 92 9.29 14.76 6.09
CA GLY A 92 9.14 13.96 7.31
C GLY A 92 8.64 14.90 8.42
N SER A 93 7.55 14.51 9.09
CA SER A 93 6.95 15.30 10.15
C SER A 93 8.03 15.71 11.14
N ALA A 94 8.14 17.01 11.41
CA ALA A 94 9.02 17.57 12.46
C ALA A 94 8.52 17.19 13.88
N LYS A 95 7.43 16.40 13.99
CA LYS A 95 6.89 15.96 15.26
C LYS A 95 7.91 15.08 15.98
N ARG A 96 8.07 15.32 17.26
CA ARG A 96 8.93 14.53 18.16
C ARG A 96 8.30 13.23 18.60
N HIS A 97 6.98 13.09 18.42
CA HIS A 97 6.21 11.89 18.66
C HIS A 97 5.42 11.52 17.40
N GLN A 98 5.59 10.30 16.90
CA GLN A 98 5.00 9.83 15.65
C GLN A 98 4.44 8.43 15.76
N TRP A 99 3.36 8.19 15.04
CA TRP A 99 2.75 6.89 14.90
C TRP A 99 2.92 6.34 13.49
N ILE A 100 3.29 5.07 13.41
CA ILE A 100 3.47 4.33 12.16
C ILE A 100 2.52 3.15 12.15
N LEU A 101 1.65 3.08 11.15
CA LEU A 101 0.77 1.94 10.91
C LEU A 101 1.45 0.98 9.92
N VAL A 102 1.49 -0.32 10.22
CA VAL A 102 2.23 -1.30 9.42
C VAL A 102 1.32 -2.45 9.02
N ALA A 103 1.18 -2.69 7.71
CA ALA A 103 0.50 -3.86 7.14
C ALA A 103 1.49 -4.70 6.34
N SER A 104 1.25 -6.01 6.25
CA SER A 104 2.04 -6.95 5.44
C SER A 104 1.18 -8.10 4.95
N ASP A 105 1.65 -8.82 3.94
CA ASP A 105 1.09 -10.10 3.51
C ASP A 105 -0.42 -10.01 3.21
N VAL A 106 -0.80 -9.03 2.41
CA VAL A 106 -2.20 -8.78 1.99
C VAL A 106 -2.61 -9.74 0.89
N HIS A 107 -1.66 -10.05 -0.02
CA HIS A 107 -1.84 -10.98 -1.14
C HIS A 107 -3.06 -10.66 -2.00
N ASP A 108 -3.22 -9.39 -2.37
CA ASP A 108 -4.27 -8.86 -3.24
C ASP A 108 -5.69 -9.41 -2.93
N VAL A 109 -6.31 -10.15 -3.86
CA VAL A 109 -7.67 -10.70 -3.71
C VAL A 109 -7.80 -11.80 -2.66
N LYS A 110 -6.69 -12.30 -2.10
CA LYS A 110 -6.70 -13.26 -0.98
C LYS A 110 -6.95 -12.61 0.38
N VAL A 111 -6.97 -11.29 0.45
CA VAL A 111 -7.18 -10.56 1.71
C VAL A 111 -8.47 -10.98 2.41
N ASP A 112 -8.43 -11.08 3.75
CA ASP A 112 -9.64 -11.26 4.55
C ASP A 112 -10.49 -9.98 4.52
N PRO A 113 -11.78 -10.04 4.12
CA PRO A 113 -12.61 -8.84 4.00
C PRO A 113 -12.77 -8.06 5.31
N PHE A 114 -12.81 -8.72 6.45
CA PHE A 114 -12.90 -8.04 7.74
C PHE A 114 -11.57 -7.39 8.14
N TRP A 115 -10.44 -8.05 7.85
CA TRP A 115 -9.13 -7.42 8.02
C TRP A 115 -9.01 -6.17 7.16
N LEU A 116 -9.40 -6.26 5.89
CA LEU A 116 -9.40 -5.14 4.94
C LEU A 116 -10.22 -3.96 5.46
N HIS A 117 -11.45 -4.23 5.93
CA HIS A 117 -12.29 -3.21 6.54
C HIS A 117 -11.63 -2.59 7.77
N THR A 118 -11.14 -3.42 8.70
CA THR A 118 -10.53 -2.96 9.95
C THR A 118 -9.30 -2.10 9.68
N PHE A 119 -8.44 -2.53 8.75
CA PHE A 119 -7.24 -1.78 8.38
C PHE A 119 -7.58 -0.44 7.74
N LEU A 120 -8.44 -0.41 6.72
CA LEU A 120 -8.80 0.82 6.02
C LEU A 120 -9.57 1.80 6.94
N GLU A 121 -10.43 1.29 7.80
CA GLU A 121 -11.12 2.12 8.78
C GLU A 121 -10.14 2.67 9.84
N THR A 122 -9.12 1.88 10.23
CA THR A 122 -8.02 2.38 11.07
C THR A 122 -7.28 3.53 10.37
N VAL A 123 -6.92 3.37 9.10
CA VAL A 123 -6.31 4.45 8.30
C VAL A 123 -7.16 5.71 8.31
N ARG A 124 -8.49 5.56 8.13
CA ARG A 124 -9.44 6.69 8.13
C ARG A 124 -9.53 7.38 9.48
N LEU A 125 -9.71 6.61 10.55
CA LEU A 125 -9.90 7.14 11.92
C LEU A 125 -8.62 7.75 12.50
N THR A 126 -7.46 7.29 12.04
CA THR A 126 -6.16 7.80 12.49
C THR A 126 -5.56 8.84 11.56
N ALA A 127 -6.32 9.32 10.57
CA ALA A 127 -5.88 10.40 9.68
C ALA A 127 -5.51 11.65 10.49
N GLY A 128 -4.30 12.18 10.26
CA GLY A 128 -3.73 13.29 11.03
C GLY A 128 -3.02 12.91 12.34
N THR A 129 -3.19 11.67 12.82
CA THR A 129 -2.44 11.12 13.98
C THR A 129 -1.34 10.16 13.52
N VAL A 130 -1.67 9.23 12.63
CA VAL A 130 -0.69 8.36 11.98
C VAL A 130 0.01 9.15 10.89
N ASP A 131 1.30 9.37 11.06
CA ASP A 131 2.15 10.15 10.16
C ASP A 131 2.71 9.31 9.03
N THR A 132 2.83 7.99 9.24
CA THR A 132 3.44 7.08 8.27
C THR A 132 2.65 5.77 8.20
N ILE A 133 2.46 5.27 6.98
CA ILE A 133 1.89 3.95 6.72
C ILE A 133 2.94 3.13 5.98
N VAL A 134 3.30 1.96 6.51
CA VAL A 134 4.25 1.04 5.88
C VAL A 134 3.52 -0.20 5.39
N LEU A 135 3.60 -0.43 4.09
CA LEU A 135 3.17 -1.67 3.43
C LEU A 135 4.41 -2.56 3.31
N ASN A 136 4.51 -3.56 4.17
CA ASN A 136 5.77 -4.26 4.48
C ASN A 136 5.93 -5.55 3.68
N GLY A 137 5.62 -5.51 2.39
CA GLY A 137 5.78 -6.58 1.41
C GLY A 137 4.59 -7.52 1.28
N ASP A 138 4.58 -8.27 0.19
CA ASP A 138 3.54 -9.22 -0.19
C ASP A 138 2.13 -8.61 -0.19
N ILE A 139 2.02 -7.39 -0.70
CA ILE A 139 0.75 -6.71 -0.93
C ILE A 139 0.09 -7.27 -2.20
N TRP A 140 0.91 -7.53 -3.23
CA TRP A 140 0.53 -8.25 -4.43
C TRP A 140 0.99 -9.70 -4.34
N ASP A 141 0.12 -10.65 -4.65
CA ASP A 141 0.44 -12.08 -4.53
C ASP A 141 1.42 -12.55 -5.63
N GLY A 142 1.26 -12.08 -6.87
CA GLY A 142 2.17 -12.44 -7.97
C GLY A 142 2.31 -13.96 -8.20
N HIS A 143 1.33 -14.76 -7.78
CA HIS A 143 1.39 -16.22 -7.78
C HIS A 143 1.65 -16.83 -9.16
N GLU A 144 1.21 -16.15 -10.22
CA GLU A 144 1.45 -16.50 -11.62
C GLU A 144 2.95 -16.65 -11.96
N TYR A 145 3.80 -15.99 -11.20
CA TYR A 145 5.27 -15.99 -11.36
C TYR A 145 5.98 -16.87 -10.32
N SER A 146 5.21 -17.59 -9.54
CA SER A 146 5.70 -18.55 -8.56
C SER A 146 6.46 -19.71 -9.23
N ARG A 147 7.29 -20.41 -8.47
CA ARG A 147 7.86 -21.71 -8.88
C ARG A 147 6.90 -22.87 -8.55
N HIS A 148 5.86 -22.61 -7.79
CA HIS A 148 4.81 -23.58 -7.49
C HIS A 148 3.86 -23.72 -8.67
N ALA A 149 3.26 -24.89 -8.81
CA ALA A 149 2.27 -25.12 -9.84
C ALA A 149 1.06 -24.19 -9.63
N SER A 150 0.62 -23.56 -10.70
CA SER A 150 -0.57 -22.71 -10.71
C SER A 150 -1.46 -23.10 -11.89
N SER A 151 -2.78 -22.98 -11.71
CA SER A 151 -3.72 -23.23 -12.79
C SER A 151 -3.93 -21.98 -13.65
N PRO A 152 -4.30 -22.10 -14.95
CA PRO A 152 -4.67 -20.95 -15.77
C PRO A 152 -5.83 -20.12 -15.19
N ALA A 153 -6.69 -20.71 -14.35
CA ALA A 153 -7.76 -19.98 -13.65
C ALA A 153 -7.21 -18.94 -12.67
N GLU A 154 -6.01 -19.15 -12.15
CA GLU A 154 -5.32 -18.22 -11.25
C GLU A 154 -4.72 -17.02 -11.99
N TRP A 155 -4.56 -17.10 -13.33
CA TRP A 155 -3.87 -16.10 -14.13
C TRP A 155 -4.76 -14.91 -14.47
N GLN A 156 -5.30 -14.27 -13.45
CA GLN A 156 -6.10 -13.06 -13.58
C GLN A 156 -5.29 -11.79 -13.22
N LEU A 157 -4.07 -11.74 -13.71
CA LEU A 157 -3.08 -10.68 -13.41
C LEU A 157 -3.69 -9.27 -13.45
N GLY A 158 -4.38 -8.92 -14.53
CA GLY A 158 -4.96 -7.58 -14.66
C GLY A 158 -5.97 -7.23 -13.57
N ARG A 159 -6.77 -8.19 -13.12
CA ARG A 159 -7.74 -7.99 -12.04
C ARG A 159 -7.07 -7.86 -10.69
N ARG A 160 -6.04 -8.67 -10.42
CA ARG A 160 -5.24 -8.61 -9.19
C ARG A 160 -4.46 -7.31 -9.07
N VAL A 161 -3.80 -6.89 -10.14
CA VAL A 161 -3.14 -5.58 -10.21
C VAL A 161 -4.15 -4.46 -9.98
N LYS A 162 -5.35 -4.54 -10.57
CA LYS A 162 -6.41 -3.55 -10.34
C LYS A 162 -6.86 -3.51 -8.87
N PHE A 163 -6.94 -4.66 -8.20
CA PHE A 163 -7.24 -4.69 -6.76
C PHE A 163 -6.19 -3.93 -5.96
N VAL A 164 -4.90 -4.19 -6.22
CA VAL A 164 -3.79 -3.47 -5.56
C VAL A 164 -3.89 -1.97 -5.83
N HIS A 165 -4.13 -1.56 -7.07
CA HIS A 165 -4.35 -0.14 -7.39
C HIS A 165 -5.49 0.49 -6.58
N ASN A 166 -6.63 -0.19 -6.48
CA ASN A 166 -7.77 0.31 -5.71
C ASN A 166 -7.45 0.39 -4.21
N PHE A 167 -6.74 -0.60 -3.68
CA PHE A 167 -6.31 -0.62 -2.28
C PHE A 167 -5.35 0.53 -1.96
N LEU A 168 -4.31 0.74 -2.77
CA LEU A 168 -3.37 1.84 -2.60
C LEU A 168 -4.03 3.21 -2.72
N ASN A 169 -4.94 3.35 -3.69
CA ASN A 169 -5.72 4.57 -3.86
C ASN A 169 -6.63 4.83 -2.64
N GLU A 170 -7.29 3.82 -2.11
CA GLU A 170 -8.16 3.95 -0.94
C GLU A 170 -7.35 4.41 0.28
N ILE A 171 -6.19 3.81 0.55
CA ILE A 171 -5.29 4.25 1.64
C ILE A 171 -4.93 5.73 1.48
N ARG A 172 -4.52 6.13 0.27
CA ARG A 172 -4.14 7.53 0.00
C ARG A 172 -5.31 8.50 0.17
N GLN A 173 -6.52 8.10 -0.23
CA GLN A 173 -7.72 8.93 -0.04
C GLN A 173 -8.12 9.06 1.43
N LEU A 174 -8.00 7.98 2.20
CA LEU A 174 -8.38 7.96 3.61
C LEU A 174 -7.41 8.74 4.51
N ASN A 175 -6.11 8.74 4.16
CA ASN A 175 -5.10 9.54 4.85
C ASN A 175 -4.18 10.26 3.85
N PRO A 176 -4.64 11.41 3.32
CA PRO A 176 -3.90 12.15 2.27
C PRO A 176 -2.55 12.68 2.72
N SER A 177 -2.36 12.92 4.02
CA SER A 177 -1.16 13.55 4.58
C SER A 177 -0.10 12.54 5.02
N ALA A 178 -0.43 11.26 5.15
CA ALA A 178 0.54 10.28 5.61
C ALA A 178 1.65 10.03 4.56
N GLN A 179 2.88 9.90 5.03
CA GLN A 179 3.92 9.25 4.23
C GLN A 179 3.53 7.78 4.05
N ILE A 180 3.50 7.30 2.81
CA ILE A 180 3.28 5.89 2.54
C ILE A 180 4.55 5.29 1.97
N VAL A 181 4.98 4.18 2.56
CA VAL A 181 6.18 3.44 2.14
C VAL A 181 5.77 2.02 1.82
N PHE A 182 6.22 1.52 0.68
CA PHE A 182 6.04 0.13 0.27
C PHE A 182 7.41 -0.55 0.21
N VAL A 183 7.65 -1.49 1.10
CA VAL A 183 8.84 -2.36 1.08
C VAL A 183 8.52 -3.58 0.24
N GLU A 184 9.33 -3.87 -0.77
CA GLU A 184 9.14 -5.03 -1.65
C GLU A 184 9.27 -6.35 -0.88
N GLY A 185 8.29 -7.24 -1.02
CA GLY A 185 8.32 -8.60 -0.54
C GLY A 185 8.85 -9.60 -1.58
N ASN A 186 8.74 -10.89 -1.28
CA ASN A 186 9.18 -11.92 -2.22
C ASN A 186 8.17 -12.14 -3.35
N HIS A 187 6.90 -11.94 -3.11
CA HIS A 187 5.86 -12.12 -4.12
C HIS A 187 5.99 -11.03 -5.21
N GLU A 188 6.20 -9.78 -4.84
CA GLU A 188 6.51 -8.73 -5.81
C GLU A 188 7.78 -9.03 -6.60
N HIS A 189 8.80 -9.62 -5.93
CA HIS A 189 10.06 -9.96 -6.60
C HIS A 189 9.94 -11.11 -7.61
N TRP A 190 8.92 -11.97 -7.52
CA TRP A 190 8.81 -13.15 -8.37
C TRP A 190 8.70 -12.83 -9.85
N ILE A 191 8.04 -11.77 -10.25
CA ILE A 191 7.95 -11.38 -11.65
C ILE A 191 9.33 -11.04 -12.24
N LEU A 192 10.17 -10.31 -11.50
CA LEU A 192 11.53 -9.97 -11.94
C LEU A 192 12.38 -11.22 -12.06
N ARG A 193 12.26 -12.12 -11.09
CA ARG A 193 12.94 -13.41 -11.14
C ARG A 193 12.48 -14.23 -12.34
N TYR A 194 11.18 -14.32 -12.59
CA TYR A 194 10.60 -15.08 -13.70
C TYR A 194 11.15 -14.58 -15.05
N PHE A 195 11.10 -13.29 -15.30
CA PHE A 195 11.65 -12.74 -16.53
C PHE A 195 13.15 -13.02 -16.66
N ASN A 196 13.90 -12.82 -15.58
CA ASN A 196 15.34 -13.06 -15.59
C ASN A 196 15.72 -14.53 -15.87
N GLU A 197 14.95 -15.46 -15.32
CA GLU A 197 15.21 -16.92 -15.48
C GLU A 197 14.60 -17.50 -16.78
N LYS A 198 13.44 -17.01 -17.21
CA LYS A 198 12.64 -17.64 -18.27
C LYS A 198 12.56 -16.84 -19.57
N ALA A 199 12.63 -15.53 -19.48
CA ALA A 199 12.41 -14.67 -20.64
C ALA A 199 13.25 -13.37 -20.58
N PRO A 200 14.60 -13.46 -20.36
CA PRO A 200 15.43 -12.27 -20.18
C PRO A 200 15.42 -11.33 -21.38
N GLN A 201 15.19 -11.86 -22.59
CA GLN A 201 15.10 -11.09 -23.82
C GLN A 201 13.86 -10.18 -23.88
N LEU A 202 12.82 -10.45 -23.08
CA LEU A 202 11.61 -9.62 -23.03
C LEU A 202 11.76 -8.41 -22.10
N MET A 203 12.72 -8.45 -21.16
CA MET A 203 12.89 -7.37 -20.18
C MET A 203 13.18 -6.01 -20.82
N PRO A 204 14.13 -5.88 -21.78
CA PRO A 204 14.36 -4.61 -22.47
C PRO A 204 13.11 -4.16 -23.24
N LEU A 205 12.38 -5.10 -23.86
CA LEU A 205 11.17 -4.80 -24.60
C LEU A 205 10.09 -4.15 -23.72
N PHE A 206 9.85 -4.70 -22.52
CA PHE A 206 8.89 -4.13 -21.57
C PHE A 206 9.34 -2.76 -21.06
N ALA A 207 10.65 -2.62 -20.76
CA ALA A 207 11.19 -1.35 -20.31
C ALA A 207 11.11 -0.26 -21.39
N ASP A 208 11.43 -0.60 -22.65
CA ASP A 208 11.53 0.37 -23.73
C ASP A 208 10.17 0.70 -24.37
N LEU A 209 9.27 -0.28 -24.51
CA LEU A 209 7.97 -0.06 -25.14
C LEU A 209 6.85 0.36 -24.18
N HIS A 210 6.91 -0.09 -22.93
CA HIS A 210 5.83 0.09 -21.97
C HIS A 210 6.24 0.90 -20.73
N GLY A 211 7.49 1.35 -20.65
CA GLY A 211 8.01 2.10 -19.51
C GLY A 211 8.08 1.29 -18.21
N PHE A 212 7.88 -0.04 -18.25
CA PHE A 212 7.97 -0.90 -17.09
C PHE A 212 9.42 -1.24 -16.80
N SER A 213 10.03 -0.59 -15.84
CA SER A 213 11.39 -0.87 -15.41
C SER A 213 11.44 -1.56 -14.04
N SER A 214 10.34 -1.61 -13.32
CA SER A 214 10.24 -2.15 -11.98
C SER A 214 8.84 -2.69 -11.68
N VAL A 215 8.70 -3.42 -10.58
CA VAL A 215 7.39 -3.80 -10.04
C VAL A 215 6.58 -2.57 -9.62
N ALA A 216 7.26 -1.51 -9.16
CA ALA A 216 6.61 -0.25 -8.83
C ALA A 216 5.87 0.36 -10.04
N ASP A 217 6.43 0.25 -11.24
CA ASP A 217 5.78 0.72 -12.47
C ASP A 217 4.56 -0.14 -12.80
N LEU A 218 4.69 -1.48 -12.71
CA LEU A 218 3.58 -2.41 -12.94
C LEU A 218 2.41 -2.15 -11.98
N LEU A 219 2.71 -1.98 -10.70
CA LEU A 219 1.71 -1.71 -9.66
C LEU A 219 1.32 -0.22 -9.59
N GLY A 220 1.92 0.64 -10.41
CA GLY A 220 1.62 2.07 -10.44
C GLY A 220 1.81 2.79 -9.10
N ILE A 221 2.73 2.30 -8.27
CA ILE A 221 2.94 2.72 -6.88
C ILE A 221 3.24 4.23 -6.79
N HIS A 222 4.05 4.73 -7.72
CA HIS A 222 4.44 6.15 -7.75
C HIS A 222 3.25 7.10 -7.97
N ARG A 223 2.17 6.62 -8.60
CA ARG A 223 0.94 7.40 -8.86
C ARG A 223 0.21 7.83 -7.59
N TYR A 224 0.47 7.14 -6.50
CA TYR A 224 -0.15 7.40 -5.18
C TYR A 224 0.77 8.16 -4.23
N GLY A 225 1.93 8.66 -4.72
CA GLY A 225 2.92 9.30 -3.88
C GLY A 225 3.50 8.36 -2.83
N ILE A 226 3.72 7.10 -3.21
CA ILE A 226 4.24 6.05 -2.33
C ILE A 226 5.73 5.87 -2.63
N THR A 227 6.54 5.85 -1.58
CA THR A 227 7.96 5.51 -1.67
C THR A 227 8.11 3.98 -1.79
N TYR A 228 8.67 3.50 -2.89
CA TYR A 228 8.92 2.07 -3.08
C TYR A 228 10.37 1.71 -2.74
N CYS A 229 10.53 0.77 -1.82
CA CYS A 229 11.83 0.31 -1.34
C CYS A 229 12.18 -1.06 -1.96
N SER A 230 12.84 -1.01 -3.11
CA SER A 230 13.43 -2.16 -3.79
C SER A 230 14.74 -1.76 -4.45
N GLN A 231 15.66 -2.71 -4.60
CA GLN A 231 16.89 -2.53 -5.38
C GLN A 231 16.87 -3.25 -6.72
N ALA A 232 15.82 -4.05 -6.98
CA ALA A 232 15.69 -4.79 -8.21
C ALA A 232 14.93 -3.99 -9.27
N SER A 233 15.38 -4.00 -10.51
CA SER A 233 14.66 -3.49 -11.66
C SER A 233 14.84 -4.41 -12.85
N LEU A 234 14.00 -4.27 -13.88
CA LEU A 234 14.14 -5.01 -15.14
C LEU A 234 15.44 -4.66 -15.87
N ARG A 235 15.95 -3.43 -15.71
CA ARG A 235 17.22 -2.99 -16.33
C ARG A 235 18.45 -3.48 -15.58
N THR A 236 18.33 -3.67 -14.27
CA THR A 236 19.39 -4.15 -13.41
C THR A 236 18.90 -5.31 -12.55
N PRO A 237 18.60 -6.47 -13.17
CA PRO A 237 18.14 -7.62 -12.40
C PRO A 237 19.27 -8.06 -11.48
N THR A 238 19.01 -8.07 -10.21
CA THR A 238 19.94 -8.65 -9.24
C THR A 238 19.87 -10.16 -9.35
N LEU A 239 20.87 -10.70 -10.03
CA LEU A 239 21.04 -12.15 -10.16
C LEU A 239 21.23 -12.77 -8.76
N SER A 240 20.42 -13.80 -8.49
CA SER A 240 20.63 -14.73 -7.35
C SER A 240 20.97 -14.06 -6.02
N LYS A 241 20.08 -13.26 -5.50
CA LYS A 241 20.24 -12.82 -4.11
C LYS A 241 19.79 -13.91 -3.16
N THR A 242 20.62 -14.20 -2.19
CA THR A 242 20.22 -15.02 -1.05
C THR A 242 19.12 -14.29 -0.26
N ARG A 243 18.36 -15.03 0.56
CA ARG A 243 17.37 -14.45 1.49
C ARG A 243 17.97 -13.28 2.30
N ARG A 244 19.24 -13.38 2.66
CA ARG A 244 20.00 -12.35 3.37
C ARG A 244 20.15 -11.07 2.54
N ASP A 245 20.52 -11.21 1.27
CA ASP A 245 20.73 -10.07 0.38
C ASP A 245 19.43 -9.31 0.12
N ILE A 246 18.30 -10.02 -0.03
CA ILE A 246 16.97 -9.43 -0.17
C ILE A 246 16.62 -8.64 1.10
N ASN A 247 16.84 -9.20 2.27
CA ASN A 247 16.57 -8.54 3.56
C ASN A 247 17.37 -7.26 3.76
N GLN A 248 18.63 -7.24 3.29
CA GLN A 248 19.48 -6.05 3.43
C GLN A 248 19.15 -4.98 2.41
N SER A 249 18.64 -5.35 1.23
CA SER A 249 18.42 -4.44 0.13
C SER A 249 16.99 -3.86 0.12
N ASN A 250 15.99 -4.65 0.51
CA ASN A 250 14.58 -4.24 0.52
C ASN A 250 14.17 -3.91 1.95
N SER A 251 14.63 -2.80 2.45
CA SER A 251 14.26 -2.30 3.77
C SER A 251 14.12 -0.80 3.76
N TRP A 252 13.27 -0.31 4.62
CA TRP A 252 13.16 1.12 4.91
C TRP A 252 13.50 1.35 6.38
N VAL A 253 14.23 2.43 6.67
CA VAL A 253 14.62 2.80 8.04
C VAL A 253 14.03 4.15 8.36
N PHE A 254 13.18 4.18 9.39
CA PHE A 254 12.57 5.40 9.89
C PHE A 254 13.52 6.08 10.89
N LYS A 255 13.88 7.35 10.60
CA LYS A 255 14.75 8.20 11.45
C LYS A 255 15.98 7.46 12.00
N ASP A 256 16.62 6.66 11.17
CA ASP A 256 17.80 5.84 11.51
C ASP A 256 17.60 4.92 12.74
N THR A 257 16.35 4.72 13.15
CA THR A 257 16.02 4.01 14.38
C THR A 257 15.22 2.74 14.15
N VAL A 258 14.11 2.78 13.40
CA VAL A 258 13.22 1.63 13.22
C VAL A 258 13.33 1.09 11.81
N ARG A 259 13.67 -0.19 11.67
CA ARG A 259 13.77 -0.87 10.38
C ARG A 259 12.50 -1.62 10.03
N PHE A 260 12.03 -1.45 8.80
CA PHE A 260 10.94 -2.20 8.21
C PHE A 260 11.50 -3.04 7.06
N THR A 261 11.22 -4.34 7.09
CA THR A 261 11.67 -5.29 6.07
C THR A 261 10.71 -6.46 5.99
N HIS A 262 10.51 -7.02 4.79
CA HIS A 262 9.57 -8.12 4.64
C HIS A 262 10.05 -9.38 5.37
N TYR A 263 11.33 -9.74 5.25
CA TYR A 263 11.91 -10.87 5.97
C TYR A 263 12.53 -10.44 7.30
N ARG A 264 12.41 -11.29 8.31
CA ARG A 264 13.13 -11.13 9.56
C ARG A 264 14.64 -11.33 9.36
N PRO A 265 15.49 -10.38 9.78
CA PRO A 265 16.93 -10.60 9.86
C PRO A 265 17.28 -11.70 10.88
N SER A 266 18.45 -12.32 10.76
CA SER A 266 18.95 -13.19 11.82
C SER A 266 19.18 -12.40 13.12
N ASP A 267 19.15 -13.05 14.27
CA ASP A 267 19.33 -12.37 15.56
C ASP A 267 20.66 -11.59 15.63
N ARG A 268 21.68 -12.06 14.93
CA ARG A 268 23.00 -11.40 14.83
C ARG A 268 22.95 -10.10 14.01
N ASP A 269 21.99 -9.99 13.09
CA ASP A 269 21.84 -8.85 12.20
C ASP A 269 20.81 -7.84 12.74
N ILE A 270 20.15 -8.15 13.86
CA ILE A 270 19.22 -7.26 14.54
C ILE A 270 19.98 -6.28 15.44
N THR A 271 20.25 -5.11 14.91
CA THR A 271 21.01 -4.04 15.60
C THR A 271 20.13 -2.86 15.99
N GLN A 272 18.86 -2.89 15.66
CA GLN A 272 17.88 -1.83 15.94
C GLN A 272 16.45 -2.39 15.99
N PRO A 273 15.49 -1.68 16.61
CA PRO A 273 14.09 -2.08 16.56
C PRO A 273 13.63 -2.24 15.12
N GLY A 274 12.71 -3.16 14.88
CA GLY A 274 12.19 -3.32 13.53
C GLY A 274 10.94 -4.20 13.45
N VAL A 275 10.35 -4.21 12.26
CA VAL A 275 9.12 -4.94 11.96
C VAL A 275 9.31 -5.76 10.70
N ASN A 276 8.85 -7.01 10.72
CA ASN A 276 8.76 -7.85 9.52
C ASN A 276 7.36 -8.50 9.36
N GLY A 277 7.06 -8.91 8.13
CA GLY A 277 5.96 -9.80 7.76
C GLY A 277 6.44 -11.22 7.46
N HIS A 278 5.99 -11.79 6.33
CA HIS A 278 6.40 -13.04 5.70
C HIS A 278 5.97 -14.34 6.41
N GLU A 279 6.11 -14.42 7.72
CA GLU A 279 5.85 -15.67 8.46
C GLU A 279 4.37 -15.82 8.85
N HIS A 280 3.52 -14.86 8.53
CA HIS A 280 2.08 -14.83 8.77
C HIS A 280 1.69 -15.10 10.24
N SER A 281 2.55 -14.74 11.18
CA SER A 281 2.33 -14.99 12.61
C SER A 281 2.84 -13.86 13.47
N PHE A 282 2.18 -13.64 14.61
CA PHE A 282 2.61 -12.64 15.59
C PHE A 282 3.72 -13.18 16.48
N GLN A 283 4.83 -12.48 16.52
CA GLN A 283 5.91 -12.79 17.45
C GLN A 283 6.73 -11.56 17.82
N TYR A 284 7.12 -11.46 19.10
CA TYR A 284 8.20 -10.58 19.53
C TYR A 284 9.48 -11.37 19.68
N HIS A 285 10.58 -10.80 19.16
CA HIS A 285 11.94 -11.31 19.33
C HIS A 285 12.75 -10.34 20.19
N GLY A 286 13.58 -10.84 21.07
CA GLY A 286 14.36 -10.04 22.01
C GLY A 286 13.99 -10.35 23.47
N PRO A 287 14.28 -9.45 24.43
CA PRO A 287 14.77 -8.09 24.19
C PRO A 287 16.23 -8.05 23.72
N PHE A 288 16.52 -7.09 22.85
CA PHE A 288 17.86 -6.68 22.43
C PHE A 288 18.24 -5.38 23.15
N TYR A 289 19.50 -4.97 23.02
CA TYR A 289 19.99 -3.72 23.60
C TYR A 289 20.91 -2.97 22.65
N ARG A 290 20.72 -1.66 22.57
CA ARG A 290 21.63 -0.74 21.90
C ARG A 290 21.78 0.53 22.74
N SER A 291 23.02 1.00 22.92
CA SER A 291 23.34 2.05 23.90
C SER A 291 22.62 3.40 23.69
N ASP A 292 22.30 3.72 22.43
CA ASP A 292 21.65 4.99 22.06
C ASP A 292 20.10 4.94 22.05
N ILE A 293 19.52 3.74 22.07
CA ILE A 293 18.05 3.55 22.09
C ILE A 293 17.55 2.66 23.20
N GLY A 294 18.44 2.15 24.04
CA GLY A 294 18.10 1.29 25.16
C GLY A 294 17.67 -0.12 24.78
N ARG A 295 16.73 -0.69 25.55
CA ARG A 295 16.12 -1.99 25.25
C ARG A 295 15.09 -1.87 24.14
N PHE A 296 15.07 -2.84 23.24
CA PHE A 296 14.11 -2.91 22.17
C PHE A 296 13.74 -4.34 21.81
N ASN A 297 12.64 -4.49 21.10
CA ASN A 297 12.21 -5.74 20.49
C ASN A 297 12.21 -5.61 18.97
N TRP A 298 12.19 -6.76 18.33
CA TRP A 298 11.83 -6.90 16.93
C TRP A 298 10.43 -7.50 16.86
N MET A 299 9.52 -6.89 16.11
CA MET A 299 8.13 -7.33 15.98
C MET A 299 7.91 -8.02 14.64
N GLN A 300 7.43 -9.24 14.67
CA GLN A 300 6.90 -9.93 13.52
C GLN A 300 5.38 -9.77 13.55
N ILE A 301 4.80 -9.25 12.47
CA ILE A 301 3.36 -9.03 12.37
C ILE A 301 2.65 -10.14 11.62
N GLY A 302 1.36 -10.31 11.90
CA GLY A 302 0.49 -11.21 11.18
C GLY A 302 0.19 -10.72 9.76
N CYS A 303 -0.58 -11.51 9.03
CA CYS A 303 -0.95 -11.23 7.63
C CYS A 303 -2.33 -10.59 7.49
N GLY A 304 -2.60 -10.04 6.30
CA GLY A 304 -3.92 -9.58 5.89
C GLY A 304 -4.73 -10.67 5.16
N CYS A 305 -4.08 -11.72 4.69
CA CYS A 305 -4.67 -12.69 3.80
C CYS A 305 -5.41 -13.84 4.51
N ARG A 306 -6.20 -14.57 3.73
CA ARG A 306 -6.85 -15.83 4.10
C ARG A 306 -5.95 -17.01 3.69
N ALA A 307 -5.95 -18.09 4.47
CA ALA A 307 -5.35 -19.36 4.07
C ALA A 307 -6.31 -20.06 3.11
N LEU A 308 -6.06 -20.00 1.82
CA LEU A 308 -6.94 -20.54 0.77
C LEU A 308 -6.36 -21.78 0.10
N GLU A 309 -5.03 -21.90 0.08
CA GLU A 309 -4.35 -23.03 -0.56
C GLU A 309 -4.38 -24.28 0.32
N SER A 310 -4.44 -25.47 -0.30
CA SER A 310 -4.47 -26.73 0.44
C SER A 310 -3.19 -26.97 1.25
N TRP A 311 -2.04 -26.44 0.80
CA TRP A 311 -0.78 -26.55 1.53
C TRP A 311 -0.72 -25.68 2.80
N THR A 312 -1.67 -24.75 2.95
CA THR A 312 -1.82 -23.94 4.16
C THR A 312 -2.70 -24.61 5.21
N GLU A 313 -3.33 -25.75 4.88
CA GLU A 313 -4.17 -26.49 5.80
C GLU A 313 -3.37 -26.91 7.05
N GLY A 314 -3.90 -26.56 8.21
CA GLY A 314 -3.22 -26.80 9.49
C GLY A 314 -2.15 -25.77 9.88
N GLN A 315 -1.79 -24.82 9.03
CA GLN A 315 -0.93 -23.71 9.41
C GLN A 315 -1.71 -22.69 10.27
N LYS A 316 -1.06 -22.24 11.32
CA LYS A 316 -1.62 -21.19 12.19
C LYS A 316 -1.17 -19.83 11.66
N TRP A 317 -2.00 -19.23 10.85
CA TRP A 317 -1.79 -17.86 10.41
C TRP A 317 -2.51 -16.88 11.33
N ASP A 318 -1.77 -15.94 11.86
CA ASP A 318 -2.32 -14.85 12.65
C ASP A 318 -2.66 -13.67 11.72
N ARG A 319 -3.93 -13.28 11.69
CA ARG A 319 -4.35 -12.10 10.95
C ARG A 319 -4.23 -10.86 11.82
N GLY A 320 -3.68 -9.80 11.23
CA GLY A 320 -3.56 -8.52 11.90
C GLY A 320 -2.55 -7.60 11.25
N PHE A 321 -2.22 -6.55 11.96
CA PHE A 321 -1.29 -5.52 11.54
C PHE A 321 -0.54 -4.95 12.75
N GLY A 322 0.36 -4.01 12.53
CA GLY A 322 1.18 -3.42 13.58
C GLY A 322 0.97 -1.92 13.74
N LEU A 323 1.17 -1.43 14.95
CA LEU A 323 1.36 -0.01 15.26
C LEU A 323 2.73 0.16 15.92
N VAL A 324 3.48 1.15 15.45
CA VAL A 324 4.77 1.55 16.03
C VAL A 324 4.66 2.99 16.49
N GLU A 325 4.94 3.21 17.76
CA GLU A 325 5.07 4.52 18.36
C GLU A 325 6.56 4.88 18.43
N TRP A 326 6.93 6.03 17.93
CA TRP A 326 8.27 6.58 18.04
C TRP A 326 8.21 7.92 18.79
N ASP A 327 8.98 8.02 19.87
CA ASP A 327 9.05 9.20 20.71
C ASP A 327 10.52 9.62 20.87
N GLU A 328 10.87 10.80 20.34
CA GLU A 328 12.22 11.34 20.40
C GLU A 328 12.63 11.72 21.81
N ASP A 329 11.68 12.08 22.65
CA ASP A 329 11.92 12.55 24.02
C ASP A 329 12.10 11.42 25.01
N ASP A 330 11.55 10.24 24.71
CA ASP A 330 11.71 9.04 25.54
C ASP A 330 13.05 8.35 25.24
N ARG A 331 14.06 8.61 26.05
CA ARG A 331 15.39 8.01 25.89
C ARG A 331 15.46 6.56 26.36
N GLU A 332 14.56 6.13 27.23
CA GLU A 332 14.57 4.77 27.77
C GLU A 332 13.79 3.80 26.88
N GLN A 333 12.71 4.27 26.28
CA GLN A 333 11.84 3.47 25.44
C GLN A 333 11.34 4.25 24.21
N ARG A 334 12.30 4.70 23.40
CA ARG A 334 12.03 5.52 22.20
C ARG A 334 11.06 4.87 21.21
N VAL A 335 11.00 3.55 21.18
CA VAL A 335 10.18 2.78 20.26
C VAL A 335 9.29 1.82 21.03
N ARG A 336 7.98 1.96 20.87
CA ARG A 336 6.99 0.99 21.38
C ARG A 336 6.28 0.36 20.19
N MET A 337 6.03 -0.93 20.27
CA MET A 337 5.44 -1.72 19.20
C MET A 337 4.20 -2.44 19.71
N HIS A 338 3.12 -2.39 18.94
CA HIS A 338 1.84 -2.96 19.32
C HIS A 338 1.32 -3.83 18.18
N MET A 339 1.04 -5.09 18.46
CA MET A 339 0.34 -6.00 17.56
C MET A 339 -1.15 -5.75 17.65
N VAL A 340 -1.82 -5.73 16.53
CA VAL A 340 -3.27 -5.60 16.41
C VAL A 340 -3.84 -6.86 15.79
N PRO A 341 -4.22 -7.86 16.61
CA PRO A 341 -4.86 -9.07 16.10
C PRO A 341 -6.24 -8.77 15.52
N VAL A 342 -6.55 -9.40 14.38
CA VAL A 342 -7.85 -9.33 13.72
C VAL A 342 -8.40 -10.75 13.55
N SER A 343 -9.39 -11.11 14.36
CA SER A 343 -10.12 -12.37 14.25
C SER A 343 -11.59 -12.11 13.85
N ASP A 344 -12.56 -12.43 14.68
CA ASP A 344 -13.95 -11.97 14.52
C ASP A 344 -14.19 -10.61 15.16
N ARG A 345 -13.20 -10.11 15.86
CA ARG A 345 -13.13 -8.78 16.48
C ARG A 345 -11.72 -8.26 16.37
N ALA A 346 -11.59 -6.95 16.43
CA ALA A 346 -10.32 -6.27 16.66
C ALA A 346 -10.50 -5.13 17.64
N LEU A 347 -9.44 -4.79 18.36
CA LEU A 347 -9.37 -3.62 19.22
C LEU A 347 -8.17 -2.78 18.76
N VAL A 348 -8.44 -1.62 18.21
CA VAL A 348 -7.42 -0.73 17.66
C VAL A 348 -7.42 0.56 18.46
N ALA A 349 -6.38 0.83 19.21
CA ALA A 349 -6.26 2.04 20.04
C ALA A 349 -7.52 2.30 20.91
N GLY A 350 -8.11 1.25 21.48
CA GLY A 350 -9.34 1.34 22.28
C GLY A 350 -10.65 1.32 21.48
N MET A 351 -10.60 1.38 20.16
CA MET A 351 -11.79 1.31 19.30
C MET A 351 -12.12 -0.15 18.94
N PRO A 352 -13.33 -0.64 19.26
CA PRO A 352 -13.73 -2.01 18.96
C PRO A 352 -14.26 -2.12 17.54
N PHE A 353 -13.77 -3.11 16.81
CA PHE A 353 -14.29 -3.53 15.50
C PHE A 353 -14.93 -4.91 15.61
N ARG A 354 -16.00 -5.13 14.87
CA ARG A 354 -16.67 -6.42 14.80
C ARG A 354 -16.88 -6.79 13.34
N ARG A 355 -16.73 -8.07 13.04
CA ARG A 355 -17.02 -8.64 11.73
C ARG A 355 -18.48 -8.40 11.36
N ASP A 356 -18.69 -7.92 10.15
CA ASP A 356 -19.98 -7.75 9.52
C ASP A 356 -19.83 -8.23 8.07
N PRO A 357 -20.29 -9.47 7.78
CA PRO A 357 -20.04 -10.08 6.48
C PRO A 357 -20.58 -9.28 5.29
N GLU A 358 -21.75 -8.63 5.44
CA GLU A 358 -22.34 -7.85 4.35
C GLU A 358 -21.48 -6.61 4.03
N ARG A 359 -21.19 -5.82 5.03
CA ARG A 359 -20.34 -4.64 4.91
C ARG A 359 -18.93 -4.98 4.42
N ASP A 360 -18.31 -6.00 5.02
CA ASP A 360 -16.91 -6.38 4.78
C ASP A 360 -16.74 -6.91 3.34
N ILE A 361 -17.68 -7.75 2.88
CA ILE A 361 -17.70 -8.26 1.51
C ILE A 361 -18.02 -7.15 0.52
N ALA A 362 -18.96 -6.24 0.82
CA ALA A 362 -19.27 -5.12 -0.06
C ALA A 362 -18.04 -4.22 -0.30
N LEU A 363 -17.27 -3.92 0.74
CA LEU A 363 -16.01 -3.19 0.62
C LEU A 363 -14.98 -3.94 -0.24
N TYR A 364 -14.78 -5.21 0.05
CA TYR A 364 -13.85 -6.08 -0.69
C TYR A 364 -14.19 -6.16 -2.19
N MET A 365 -15.47 -6.38 -2.53
CA MET A 365 -15.94 -6.41 -3.90
C MET A 365 -15.82 -5.04 -4.60
N ARG A 366 -16.03 -3.94 -3.89
CA ARG A 366 -15.82 -2.58 -4.41
C ARG A 366 -14.38 -2.33 -4.83
N LEU A 367 -13.42 -2.93 -4.14
CA LEU A 367 -12.01 -2.86 -4.51
C LEU A 367 -11.62 -3.83 -5.64
N GLY A 368 -12.53 -4.65 -6.11
CA GLY A 368 -12.31 -5.60 -7.21
C GLY A 368 -11.97 -7.01 -6.73
N GLY A 369 -12.37 -7.36 -5.52
CA GLY A 369 -12.23 -8.69 -4.95
C GLY A 369 -12.93 -9.78 -5.77
N PHE A 370 -12.60 -11.02 -5.47
CA PHE A 370 -13.17 -12.21 -6.11
C PHE A 370 -14.34 -12.75 -5.30
N THR A 371 -15.34 -13.31 -5.97
CA THR A 371 -16.40 -14.09 -5.31
C THR A 371 -15.80 -15.36 -4.69
N GLU A 372 -16.48 -15.95 -3.72
CA GLU A 372 -16.02 -17.22 -3.11
C GLU A 372 -15.85 -18.31 -4.17
N ARG A 373 -16.73 -18.38 -5.18
CA ARG A 373 -16.61 -19.33 -6.30
C ARG A 373 -15.35 -19.07 -7.12
N GLU A 374 -15.05 -17.81 -7.46
CA GLU A 374 -13.82 -17.46 -8.19
C GLU A 374 -12.56 -17.83 -7.40
N LEU A 375 -12.58 -17.62 -6.07
CA LEU A 375 -11.48 -18.03 -5.21
C LEU A 375 -11.34 -19.56 -5.15
N ASP A 376 -12.44 -20.29 -5.03
CA ASP A 376 -12.44 -21.75 -5.09
C ASP A 376 -11.90 -22.26 -6.43
N ASP A 377 -12.34 -21.67 -7.55
CA ASP A 377 -11.86 -22.03 -8.89
C ASP A 377 -10.35 -21.75 -9.04
N CYS A 378 -9.83 -20.69 -8.41
CA CYS A 378 -8.42 -20.36 -8.44
C CYS A 378 -7.55 -21.27 -7.56
N TYR A 379 -8.00 -21.61 -6.34
CA TYR A 379 -7.08 -22.14 -5.33
C TYR A 379 -7.37 -23.58 -4.89
N ARG A 380 -8.58 -24.12 -5.10
CA ARG A 380 -8.90 -25.51 -4.75
C ARG A 380 -8.64 -26.50 -5.86
N HIS A 381 -8.62 -26.06 -7.12
CA HIS A 381 -8.45 -26.96 -8.27
C HIS A 381 -7.00 -27.09 -8.75
N ALA A 382 -6.06 -26.36 -8.17
CA ALA A 382 -4.64 -26.41 -8.53
C ALA A 382 -3.96 -27.76 -8.20
N HIS A 383 -4.64 -28.67 -7.50
CA HIS A 383 -4.09 -29.96 -7.06
C HIS A 383 -4.74 -31.19 -7.72
N ALA A 384 -5.56 -30.97 -8.75
CA ALA A 384 -6.19 -32.07 -9.49
C ALA A 384 -5.46 -32.46 -10.79
N ILE A 385 -4.21 -31.98 -11.00
CA ILE A 385 -3.37 -32.30 -12.16
C ILE A 385 -2.11 -33.03 -11.72
#